data_21039a23af36b8e18a8b8e316305c1e0
#
_entry.id   21039a23af36b8e18a8b8e316305c1e0
#
_cell.length_a   1.000
_cell.length_b   1.000
_cell.length_c   1.000
_cell.angle_alpha   90.00
_cell.angle_beta   90.00
_cell.angle_gamma   90.00
#
_symmetry.space_group_name_H-M   'P 1'
#
loop_
_entity.id
_entity.type
_entity.pdbx_description
1 polymer ?
#
loop_
_entity_poly.entity_id
_entity_poly.type
_entity_poly.pdbx_seq_one_letter_code
_entity_poly.pdbx_strand_id
1 'polypeptide(L)'
;IGALEKRYTGNPEQRKANDKAYADAMREVHRRFRRSDHDIAMLYVESMMDLNSWGYWMRDGYPLEGTAEIVAITEGVLQRNPRHPGAAHMYIHLVEPTSTPERAEKAADMLLTLMPAAGHLLHMPSHIYLRVGRYADAIKSNQLAIAADEAYFAQHPAAESGLYPAVYFPHNIHFLWFAATADGQSRMAIESARRLAGTIDATVLQAMPATAIFRVVPYWALARFGKWNEILQEPAPPATNAFLQSAWHYVRGLAFAATRQLPQAEQELGALRAITKDGALDWQLMSLNSARNVLSIGPEVLAGEIAAARGQFDAAIAHLDRAVRLEDALAYTEPPEWQSPARLTLG
;
A
#
# COMPACT_ATOMS: atom_id res chain seq x y z
N ILE A 1 -8.48 -24.56 19.72
CA ILE A 1 -9.79 -24.79 19.08
C ILE A 1 -10.84 -23.89 19.74
N GLY A 2 -11.11 -23.97 21.05
CA GLY A 2 -12.17 -23.19 21.71
C GLY A 2 -12.06 -21.66 21.56
N ALA A 3 -10.86 -21.11 21.36
CA ALA A 3 -10.68 -19.70 21.01
C ALA A 3 -11.17 -19.39 19.59
N LEU A 4 -10.84 -20.24 18.61
CA LEU A 4 -11.27 -20.08 17.21
C LEU A 4 -12.78 -20.14 17.03
N GLU A 5 -13.49 -20.92 17.83
CA GLU A 5 -14.95 -20.98 17.83
C GLU A 5 -15.61 -19.63 18.15
N LYS A 6 -14.89 -18.74 18.87
CA LYS A 6 -15.35 -17.37 19.12
C LYS A 6 -15.31 -16.49 17.90
N ARG A 7 -14.34 -16.72 16.99
CA ARG A 7 -14.14 -15.92 15.77
C ARG A 7 -15.10 -16.30 14.65
N TYR A 8 -15.37 -17.59 14.48
CA TYR A 8 -16.09 -18.14 13.34
C TYR A 8 -17.51 -18.60 13.74
N THR A 9 -18.43 -17.65 13.90
CA THR A 9 -19.84 -17.92 14.25
C THR A 9 -20.75 -18.08 13.03
N GLY A 10 -20.24 -17.90 11.81
CA GLY A 10 -21.03 -17.93 10.58
C GLY A 10 -21.82 -16.65 10.29
N ASN A 11 -21.77 -15.65 11.18
CA ASN A 11 -22.43 -14.35 10.97
C ASN A 11 -21.40 -13.24 10.73
N PRO A 12 -21.27 -12.74 9.47
CA PRO A 12 -20.29 -11.68 9.13
C PRO A 12 -20.59 -10.33 9.78
N GLU A 13 -21.85 -10.04 10.14
CA GLU A 13 -22.22 -8.79 10.82
C GLU A 13 -21.65 -8.68 12.24
N GLN A 14 -21.33 -9.83 12.84
CA GLN A 14 -20.74 -9.90 14.17
C GLN A 14 -19.21 -9.88 14.17
N ARG A 15 -18.57 -9.61 13.02
CA ARG A 15 -17.11 -9.73 12.85
C ARG A 15 -16.32 -9.01 13.94
N LYS A 16 -16.60 -7.74 14.22
CA LYS A 16 -15.89 -6.98 15.27
C LYS A 16 -16.06 -7.57 16.69
N ALA A 17 -17.26 -8.02 17.02
CA ALA A 17 -17.53 -8.65 18.31
C ALA A 17 -16.83 -10.01 18.42
N ASN A 18 -16.81 -10.77 17.31
CA ASN A 18 -16.16 -12.07 17.25
C ASN A 18 -14.63 -11.95 17.33
N ASP A 19 -14.02 -10.97 16.63
CA ASP A 19 -12.59 -10.72 16.70
C ASP A 19 -12.18 -10.32 18.14
N LYS A 20 -12.98 -9.47 18.81
CA LYS A 20 -12.74 -9.15 20.22
C LYS A 20 -12.84 -10.38 21.13
N ALA A 21 -13.87 -11.18 20.98
CA ALA A 21 -14.06 -12.40 21.77
C ALA A 21 -12.91 -13.41 21.53
N TYR A 22 -12.41 -13.49 20.30
CA TYR A 22 -11.26 -14.29 19.95
C TYR A 22 -9.98 -13.78 20.60
N ALA A 23 -9.71 -12.47 20.52
CA ALA A 23 -8.54 -11.85 21.14
C ALA A 23 -8.54 -12.04 22.68
N ASP A 24 -9.70 -11.86 23.33
CA ASP A 24 -9.84 -12.10 24.78
C ASP A 24 -9.58 -13.57 25.14
N ALA A 25 -10.07 -14.51 24.34
CA ALA A 25 -9.83 -15.93 24.53
C ALA A 25 -8.36 -16.31 24.29
N MET A 26 -7.72 -15.74 23.24
CA MET A 26 -6.30 -15.96 22.95
C MET A 26 -5.38 -15.35 24.00
N ARG A 27 -5.76 -14.24 24.62
CA ARG A 27 -5.02 -13.66 25.77
C ARG A 27 -4.95 -14.66 26.93
N GLU A 28 -6.05 -15.36 27.22
CA GLU A 28 -6.06 -16.37 28.30
C GLU A 28 -5.21 -17.59 27.93
N VAL A 29 -5.30 -18.06 26.68
CA VAL A 29 -4.43 -19.15 26.20
C VAL A 29 -2.95 -18.74 26.30
N HIS A 30 -2.60 -17.53 25.82
CA HIS A 30 -1.24 -17.00 25.91
C HIS A 30 -0.74 -16.92 27.37
N ARG A 31 -1.53 -16.40 28.31
CA ARG A 31 -1.17 -16.34 29.74
C ARG A 31 -0.79 -17.71 30.30
N ARG A 32 -1.54 -18.75 29.89
CA ARG A 32 -1.33 -20.12 30.36
C ARG A 32 -0.06 -20.75 29.79
N PHE A 33 0.27 -20.47 28.49
CA PHE A 33 1.35 -21.14 27.75
C PHE A 33 2.53 -20.23 27.35
N ARG A 34 2.51 -18.96 27.75
CA ARG A 34 3.47 -17.93 27.31
C ARG A 34 4.97 -18.26 27.43
N ARG A 35 5.34 -19.20 28.30
CA ARG A 35 6.73 -19.58 28.54
C ARG A 35 7.18 -20.79 27.72
N SER A 36 6.25 -21.51 27.11
CA SER A 36 6.51 -22.80 26.49
C SER A 36 6.22 -22.86 25.00
N ASP A 37 5.50 -21.87 24.45
CA ASP A 37 5.00 -21.95 23.09
C ASP A 37 5.01 -20.56 22.42
N HIS A 38 5.90 -20.40 21.43
CA HIS A 38 6.04 -19.17 20.65
C HIS A 38 4.90 -19.01 19.63
N ASP A 39 4.38 -20.11 19.07
CA ASP A 39 3.26 -20.04 18.10
C ASP A 39 2.00 -19.52 18.78
N ILE A 40 1.72 -19.97 20.02
CA ILE A 40 0.60 -19.43 20.81
C ILE A 40 0.79 -17.94 21.08
N ALA A 41 2.01 -17.49 21.36
CA ALA A 41 2.28 -16.06 21.50
C ALA A 41 1.96 -15.28 20.23
N MET A 42 2.35 -15.81 19.07
CA MET A 42 2.07 -15.16 17.78
C MET A 42 0.60 -15.19 17.38
N LEU A 43 -0.12 -16.27 17.66
CA LEU A 43 -1.58 -16.31 17.46
C LEU A 43 -2.31 -15.30 18.35
N TYR A 44 -1.82 -15.05 19.56
CA TYR A 44 -2.35 -13.96 20.39
C TYR A 44 -2.03 -12.59 19.79
N VAL A 45 -0.80 -12.35 19.36
CA VAL A 45 -0.39 -11.10 18.67
C VAL A 45 -1.29 -10.86 17.46
N GLU A 46 -1.46 -11.85 16.57
CA GLU A 46 -2.35 -11.77 15.41
C GLU A 46 -3.78 -11.40 15.82
N SER A 47 -4.35 -12.08 16.82
CA SER A 47 -5.71 -11.81 17.28
C SER A 47 -5.90 -10.37 17.79
N MET A 48 -4.86 -9.76 18.36
CA MET A 48 -4.85 -8.35 18.76
C MET A 48 -4.71 -7.41 17.57
N MET A 49 -3.90 -7.79 16.58
CA MET A 49 -3.75 -7.03 15.32
C MET A 49 -5.03 -6.97 14.52
N ASP A 50 -5.84 -8.03 14.53
CA ASP A 50 -7.16 -8.08 13.89
C ASP A 50 -8.17 -7.04 14.43
N LEU A 51 -8.00 -6.57 15.67
CA LEU A 51 -8.90 -5.57 16.27
C LEU A 51 -8.79 -4.19 15.61
N ASN A 52 -7.59 -3.84 15.11
CA ASN A 52 -7.30 -2.56 14.49
C ASN A 52 -6.33 -2.77 13.32
N SER A 53 -6.75 -3.55 12.31
CA SER A 53 -5.87 -3.89 11.17
C SER A 53 -5.20 -2.66 10.57
N TRP A 54 -3.86 -2.67 10.53
CA TRP A 54 -2.94 -1.60 10.12
C TRP A 54 -3.00 -0.29 10.95
N GLY A 55 -4.00 -0.11 11.80
CA GLY A 55 -4.14 1.06 12.66
C GLY A 55 -3.58 0.81 14.07
N TYR A 56 -2.27 0.52 14.20
CA TYR A 56 -1.65 0.22 15.50
C TYR A 56 -1.10 1.45 16.21
N TRP A 57 -0.83 2.52 15.48
CA TRP A 57 -0.18 3.73 15.96
C TRP A 57 -1.02 4.96 15.66
N MET A 58 -1.00 5.92 16.55
CA MET A 58 -1.48 7.28 16.27
C MET A 58 -0.48 8.01 15.37
N ARG A 59 -0.92 9.09 14.75
CA ARG A 59 -0.07 9.89 13.84
C ARG A 59 1.16 10.50 14.52
N ASP A 60 1.06 10.81 15.81
CA ASP A 60 2.16 11.31 16.62
C ASP A 60 3.12 10.22 17.11
N GLY A 61 2.90 8.96 16.69
CA GLY A 61 3.73 7.81 17.01
C GLY A 61 3.38 7.14 18.34
N TYR A 62 2.33 7.58 19.04
CA TYR A 62 1.88 6.88 20.25
C TYR A 62 1.16 5.56 19.87
N PRO A 63 1.42 4.47 20.61
CA PRO A 63 0.74 3.21 20.37
C PRO A 63 -0.73 3.27 20.75
N LEU A 64 -1.61 2.71 19.93
CA LEU A 64 -2.98 2.42 20.32
C LEU A 64 -3.03 1.33 21.39
N GLU A 65 -4.20 1.18 22.02
CA GLU A 65 -4.39 0.20 23.09
C GLU A 65 -3.98 -1.21 22.66
N GLY A 66 -3.13 -1.85 23.45
CA GLY A 66 -2.61 -3.19 23.20
C GLY A 66 -1.36 -3.23 22.29
N THR A 67 -1.07 -2.21 21.49
CA THR A 67 0.05 -2.23 20.55
C THR A 67 1.40 -2.40 21.25
N ALA A 68 1.67 -1.67 22.32
CA ALA A 68 2.93 -1.80 23.07
C ALA A 68 3.11 -3.22 23.66
N GLU A 69 2.02 -3.85 24.12
CA GLU A 69 2.02 -5.22 24.62
C GLU A 69 2.46 -6.21 23.52
N ILE A 70 1.80 -6.15 22.34
CA ILE A 70 2.08 -7.11 21.27
C ILE A 70 3.45 -6.89 20.62
N VAL A 71 3.96 -5.66 20.57
CA VAL A 71 5.34 -5.37 20.16
C VAL A 71 6.32 -6.03 21.12
N ALA A 72 6.16 -5.85 22.44
CA ALA A 72 7.03 -6.43 23.44
C ALA A 72 7.01 -7.97 23.43
N ILE A 73 5.83 -8.58 23.20
CA ILE A 73 5.69 -10.04 23.07
C ILE A 73 6.48 -10.53 21.85
N THR A 74 6.30 -9.88 20.71
CA THR A 74 6.95 -10.26 19.45
C THR A 74 8.46 -10.13 19.53
N GLU A 75 8.97 -9.02 20.07
CA GLU A 75 10.40 -8.83 20.32
C GLU A 75 10.95 -9.90 21.28
N GLY A 76 10.20 -10.21 22.33
CA GLY A 76 10.60 -11.28 23.27
C GLY A 76 10.63 -12.67 22.61
N VAL A 77 9.77 -12.96 21.63
CA VAL A 77 9.86 -14.19 20.83
C VAL A 77 11.10 -14.16 19.93
N LEU A 78 11.35 -13.07 19.19
CA LEU A 78 12.49 -12.93 18.31
C LEU A 78 13.84 -12.99 19.05
N GLN A 79 13.91 -12.49 20.28
CA GLN A 79 15.10 -12.65 21.11
C GLN A 79 15.42 -14.11 21.45
N ARG A 80 14.40 -14.93 21.70
CA ARG A 80 14.56 -16.35 22.06
C ARG A 80 14.63 -17.27 20.85
N ASN A 81 13.93 -16.92 19.78
CA ASN A 81 13.88 -17.65 18.51
C ASN A 81 13.93 -16.66 17.32
N PRO A 82 15.13 -16.20 16.92
CA PRO A 82 15.28 -15.26 15.80
C PRO A 82 14.79 -15.80 14.45
N ARG A 83 14.61 -17.12 14.35
CA ARG A 83 14.16 -17.81 13.12
C ARG A 83 12.68 -18.14 13.13
N HIS A 84 11.87 -17.53 13.99
CA HIS A 84 10.43 -17.73 14.01
C HIS A 84 9.76 -16.92 12.89
N PRO A 85 9.23 -17.55 11.83
CA PRO A 85 8.74 -16.82 10.67
C PRO A 85 7.52 -15.95 10.99
N GLY A 86 6.56 -16.44 11.79
CA GLY A 86 5.41 -15.66 12.23
C GLY A 86 5.78 -14.43 13.05
N ALA A 87 6.78 -14.55 13.95
CA ALA A 87 7.23 -13.39 14.72
C ALA A 87 7.93 -12.35 13.83
N ALA A 88 8.75 -12.77 12.87
CA ALA A 88 9.38 -11.86 11.93
C ALA A 88 8.35 -11.14 11.08
N HIS A 89 7.35 -11.85 10.55
CA HIS A 89 6.25 -11.31 9.78
C HIS A 89 5.44 -10.25 10.56
N MET A 90 4.93 -10.62 11.74
CA MET A 90 4.12 -9.71 12.57
C MET A 90 4.94 -8.50 13.03
N TYR A 91 6.22 -8.68 13.34
CA TYR A 91 7.09 -7.58 13.76
C TYR A 91 7.30 -6.54 12.66
N ILE A 92 7.44 -6.98 11.41
CA ILE A 92 7.52 -6.07 10.26
C ILE A 92 6.27 -5.19 10.24
N HIS A 93 5.08 -5.75 10.22
CA HIS A 93 3.83 -4.99 10.21
C HIS A 93 3.62 -4.07 11.42
N LEU A 94 4.09 -4.50 12.59
CA LEU A 94 3.95 -3.70 13.81
C LEU A 94 4.86 -2.46 13.81
N VAL A 95 6.02 -2.51 13.16
CA VAL A 95 7.00 -1.40 13.26
C VAL A 95 7.19 -0.61 11.97
N GLU A 96 6.77 -1.13 10.81
CA GLU A 96 6.90 -0.44 9.53
C GLU A 96 6.31 0.99 9.52
N PRO A 97 5.13 1.29 10.17
CA PRO A 97 4.58 2.63 10.16
C PRO A 97 5.25 3.58 11.16
N THR A 98 6.16 3.09 11.99
CA THR A 98 6.83 3.91 13.01
C THR A 98 7.96 4.77 12.43
N SER A 99 8.50 5.67 13.25
CA SER A 99 9.70 6.46 12.91
C SER A 99 11.01 5.66 13.02
N THR A 100 10.95 4.39 13.46
CA THR A 100 12.11 3.52 13.69
C THR A 100 11.93 2.14 13.05
N PRO A 101 11.62 2.06 11.72
CA PRO A 101 11.39 0.80 11.02
C PRO A 101 12.65 -0.08 10.95
N GLU A 102 13.84 0.49 11.07
CA GLU A 102 15.13 -0.21 11.10
C GLU A 102 15.22 -1.25 12.21
N ARG A 103 14.38 -1.16 13.25
CA ARG A 103 14.29 -2.18 14.30
C ARG A 103 13.98 -3.57 13.77
N ALA A 104 13.25 -3.66 12.64
CA ALA A 104 12.88 -4.92 12.02
C ALA A 104 13.84 -5.40 10.94
N GLU A 105 14.94 -4.69 10.60
CA GLU A 105 15.85 -5.11 9.52
C GLU A 105 16.38 -6.54 9.71
N LYS A 106 16.81 -6.90 10.92
CA LYS A 106 17.31 -8.26 11.21
C LYS A 106 16.22 -9.32 11.03
N ALA A 107 14.98 -9.00 11.40
CA ALA A 107 13.85 -9.91 11.22
C ALA A 107 13.50 -10.04 9.73
N ALA A 108 13.54 -8.94 8.96
CA ALA A 108 13.34 -8.92 7.53
C ALA A 108 14.41 -9.76 6.79
N ASP A 109 15.70 -9.53 7.07
CA ASP A 109 16.81 -10.29 6.47
C ASP A 109 16.69 -11.80 6.76
N MET A 110 16.28 -12.16 7.98
CA MET A 110 16.08 -13.55 8.35
C MET A 110 14.89 -14.17 7.64
N LEU A 111 13.76 -13.47 7.59
CA LEU A 111 12.50 -13.97 7.02
C LEU A 111 12.66 -14.35 5.53
N LEU A 112 13.46 -13.59 4.77
CA LEU A 112 13.75 -13.85 3.37
C LEU A 112 14.29 -15.28 3.10
N THR A 113 14.88 -15.91 4.12
CA THR A 113 15.51 -17.23 4.02
C THR A 113 14.68 -18.37 4.60
N LEU A 114 13.61 -18.08 5.34
CA LEU A 114 12.90 -19.07 6.14
C LEU A 114 11.86 -19.86 5.37
N MET A 115 11.15 -19.20 4.43
CA MET A 115 9.97 -19.76 3.75
C MET A 115 10.06 -19.54 2.25
N PRO A 116 10.99 -20.22 1.52
CA PRO A 116 11.31 -19.91 0.12
C PRO A 116 10.20 -20.20 -0.88
N ALA A 117 9.15 -20.93 -0.49
CA ALA A 117 7.99 -21.22 -1.33
C ALA A 117 6.75 -20.38 -0.97
N ALA A 118 6.85 -19.49 0.03
CA ALA A 118 5.73 -18.67 0.48
C ALA A 118 5.90 -17.24 -0.04
N GLY A 119 5.26 -16.94 -1.19
CA GLY A 119 5.41 -15.66 -1.87
C GLY A 119 5.18 -14.45 -0.96
N HIS A 120 4.10 -14.46 -0.18
CA HIS A 120 3.83 -13.38 0.79
C HIS A 120 4.96 -13.18 1.80
N LEU A 121 5.54 -14.26 2.35
CA LEU A 121 6.64 -14.14 3.32
C LEU A 121 7.96 -13.72 2.69
N LEU A 122 8.18 -14.04 1.41
CA LEU A 122 9.31 -13.51 0.64
C LEU A 122 9.15 -12.02 0.31
N HIS A 123 7.92 -11.54 0.15
CA HIS A 123 7.61 -10.13 -0.08
C HIS A 123 7.80 -9.28 1.19
N MET A 124 7.44 -9.79 2.36
CA MET A 124 7.40 -9.05 3.63
C MET A 124 8.65 -8.24 3.99
N PRO A 125 9.89 -8.73 3.76
CA PRO A 125 11.09 -7.92 4.01
C PRO A 125 11.10 -6.59 3.27
N SER A 126 10.45 -6.50 2.11
CA SER A 126 10.42 -5.28 1.31
C SER A 126 9.71 -4.11 1.99
N HIS A 127 8.77 -4.36 2.91
CA HIS A 127 8.16 -3.34 3.74
C HIS A 127 9.20 -2.53 4.53
N ILE A 128 10.14 -3.23 5.15
CA ILE A 128 11.24 -2.58 5.88
C ILE A 128 12.28 -2.01 4.93
N TYR A 129 12.66 -2.75 3.90
CA TYR A 129 13.69 -2.31 2.95
C TYR A 129 13.32 -0.98 2.27
N LEU A 130 12.06 -0.79 1.91
CA LEU A 130 11.57 0.50 1.37
C LEU A 130 11.72 1.63 2.39
N ARG A 131 11.39 1.38 3.65
CA ARG A 131 11.45 2.38 4.73
C ARG A 131 12.88 2.83 5.07
N VAL A 132 13.85 1.94 4.90
CA VAL A 132 15.28 2.20 5.23
C VAL A 132 16.14 2.50 4.00
N GLY A 133 15.54 2.62 2.82
CA GLY A 133 16.25 2.98 1.57
C GLY A 133 17.01 1.83 0.91
N ARG A 134 16.77 0.58 1.30
CA ARG A 134 17.37 -0.63 0.69
C ARG A 134 16.57 -1.08 -0.53
N TYR A 135 16.44 -0.21 -1.53
CA TYR A 135 15.53 -0.44 -2.67
C TYR A 135 15.92 -1.66 -3.52
N ALA A 136 17.20 -1.90 -3.72
CA ALA A 136 17.69 -3.08 -4.45
C ALA A 136 17.29 -4.40 -3.75
N ASP A 137 17.33 -4.43 -2.41
CA ASP A 137 16.88 -5.59 -1.63
C ASP A 137 15.36 -5.76 -1.70
N ALA A 138 14.59 -4.65 -1.69
CA ALA A 138 13.15 -4.67 -1.88
C ALA A 138 12.77 -5.21 -3.26
N ILE A 139 13.47 -4.81 -4.32
CA ILE A 139 13.30 -5.35 -5.69
C ILE A 139 13.50 -6.86 -5.69
N LYS A 140 14.63 -7.32 -5.14
CA LYS A 140 14.95 -8.75 -5.08
C LYS A 140 13.92 -9.56 -4.29
N SER A 141 13.49 -9.05 -3.15
CA SER A 141 12.46 -9.65 -2.30
C SER A 141 11.17 -9.89 -3.09
N ASN A 142 10.68 -8.88 -3.80
CA ASN A 142 9.44 -8.99 -4.58
C ASN A 142 9.61 -9.84 -5.84
N GLN A 143 10.77 -9.84 -6.50
CA GLN A 143 11.03 -10.76 -7.60
C GLN A 143 10.97 -12.22 -7.15
N LEU A 144 11.53 -12.54 -5.98
CA LEU A 144 11.44 -13.89 -5.39
C LEU A 144 10.00 -14.25 -5.02
N ALA A 145 9.26 -13.31 -4.43
CA ALA A 145 7.86 -13.48 -4.07
C ALA A 145 6.98 -13.79 -5.28
N ILE A 146 7.11 -12.99 -6.33
CA ILE A 146 6.36 -13.16 -7.58
C ILE A 146 6.69 -14.52 -8.22
N ALA A 147 7.97 -14.90 -8.28
CA ALA A 147 8.38 -16.19 -8.85
C ALA A 147 7.84 -17.39 -8.04
N ALA A 148 7.82 -17.28 -6.70
CA ALA A 148 7.25 -18.31 -5.84
C ALA A 148 5.72 -18.47 -6.06
N ASP A 149 4.99 -17.37 -6.16
CA ASP A 149 3.55 -17.37 -6.42
C ASP A 149 3.23 -17.95 -7.80
N GLU A 150 3.97 -17.55 -8.84
CA GLU A 150 3.80 -18.11 -10.20
C GLU A 150 4.06 -19.61 -10.25
N ALA A 151 5.11 -20.07 -9.54
CA ALA A 151 5.41 -21.49 -9.44
C ALA A 151 4.30 -22.25 -8.69
N TYR A 152 3.71 -21.65 -7.68
CA TYR A 152 2.58 -22.22 -6.95
C TYR A 152 1.32 -22.32 -7.84
N PHE A 153 0.95 -21.23 -8.53
CA PHE A 153 -0.21 -21.21 -9.43
C PHE A 153 -0.07 -22.23 -10.58
N ALA A 154 1.13 -22.33 -11.16
CA ALA A 154 1.38 -23.32 -12.21
C ALA A 154 1.15 -24.78 -11.77
N GLN A 155 1.37 -25.07 -10.47
CA GLN A 155 1.14 -26.40 -9.90
C GLN A 155 -0.30 -26.58 -9.37
N HIS A 156 -0.99 -25.47 -9.07
CA HIS A 156 -2.31 -25.44 -8.45
C HIS A 156 -3.26 -24.49 -9.18
N PRO A 157 -3.73 -24.82 -10.40
CA PRO A 157 -4.56 -23.91 -11.21
C PRO A 157 -5.84 -23.41 -10.49
N ALA A 158 -6.39 -24.19 -9.56
CA ALA A 158 -7.54 -23.77 -8.76
C ALA A 158 -7.21 -22.58 -7.82
N ALA A 159 -5.94 -22.34 -7.52
CA ALA A 159 -5.49 -21.21 -6.69
C ALA A 159 -5.35 -19.90 -7.47
N GLU A 160 -5.56 -19.89 -8.79
CA GLU A 160 -5.61 -18.67 -9.62
C GLU A 160 -6.89 -17.84 -9.39
N SER A 161 -7.79 -18.31 -8.54
CA SER A 161 -9.02 -17.59 -8.17
C SER A 161 -9.07 -17.31 -6.67
N GLY A 162 -9.78 -16.24 -6.30
CA GLY A 162 -9.98 -15.85 -4.90
C GLY A 162 -9.16 -14.63 -4.49
N LEU A 163 -9.10 -14.41 -3.18
CA LEU A 163 -8.52 -13.19 -2.60
C LEU A 163 -7.00 -13.08 -2.84
N TYR A 164 -6.26 -14.19 -2.72
CA TYR A 164 -4.80 -14.15 -2.82
C TYR A 164 -4.33 -13.67 -4.20
N PRO A 165 -4.75 -14.28 -5.33
CA PRO A 165 -4.37 -13.80 -6.66
C PRO A 165 -4.99 -12.44 -7.03
N ALA A 166 -6.09 -12.03 -6.41
CA ALA A 166 -6.72 -10.75 -6.68
C ALA A 166 -6.09 -9.58 -5.90
N VAL A 167 -5.41 -9.85 -4.79
CA VAL A 167 -4.88 -8.80 -3.88
C VAL A 167 -3.39 -9.01 -3.57
N TYR A 168 -2.99 -10.14 -3.00
CA TYR A 168 -1.61 -10.34 -2.51
C TYR A 168 -0.60 -10.48 -3.65
N PHE A 169 -0.92 -11.23 -4.68
CA PHE A 169 -0.04 -11.34 -5.84
C PHE A 169 0.13 -10.01 -6.59
N PRO A 170 -0.92 -9.23 -6.91
CA PRO A 170 -0.78 -7.87 -7.42
C PRO A 170 0.01 -6.96 -6.49
N HIS A 171 -0.14 -7.10 -5.17
CA HIS A 171 0.57 -6.31 -4.18
C HIS A 171 2.09 -6.54 -4.23
N ASN A 172 2.56 -7.78 -4.45
CA ASN A 172 3.98 -8.07 -4.67
C ASN A 172 4.52 -7.33 -5.92
N ILE A 173 3.73 -7.27 -7.00
CA ILE A 173 4.10 -6.54 -8.22
C ILE A 173 4.07 -5.02 -7.96
N HIS A 174 3.12 -4.54 -7.16
CA HIS A 174 3.01 -3.15 -6.75
C HIS A 174 4.25 -2.68 -5.99
N PHE A 175 4.73 -3.48 -5.05
CA PHE A 175 5.97 -3.21 -4.33
C PHE A 175 7.20 -3.25 -5.24
N LEU A 176 7.28 -4.22 -6.17
CA LEU A 176 8.35 -4.27 -7.16
C LEU A 176 8.40 -2.98 -7.99
N TRP A 177 7.25 -2.53 -8.48
CA TRP A 177 7.15 -1.26 -9.21
C TRP A 177 7.62 -0.08 -8.36
N PHE A 178 7.14 0.02 -7.12
CA PHE A 178 7.46 1.13 -6.24
C PHE A 178 8.96 1.15 -5.89
N ALA A 179 9.53 0.00 -5.54
CA ALA A 179 10.97 -0.14 -5.27
C ALA A 179 11.82 0.21 -6.49
N ALA A 180 11.47 -0.30 -7.67
CA ALA A 180 12.16 0.03 -8.92
C ALA A 180 12.05 1.53 -9.27
N THR A 181 10.92 2.15 -8.95
CA THR A 181 10.72 3.60 -9.12
C THR A 181 11.63 4.40 -8.21
N ALA A 182 11.73 4.01 -6.92
CA ALA A 182 12.59 4.66 -5.94
C ALA A 182 14.10 4.48 -6.27
N ASP A 183 14.46 3.32 -6.83
CA ASP A 183 15.84 3.00 -7.26
C ASP A 183 16.20 3.61 -8.64
N GLY A 184 15.25 4.30 -9.31
CA GLY A 184 15.48 4.95 -10.60
C GLY A 184 15.50 4.00 -11.81
N GLN A 185 15.08 2.76 -11.67
CA GLN A 185 15.04 1.73 -12.71
C GLN A 185 13.82 1.87 -13.62
N SER A 186 13.78 2.90 -14.46
CA SER A 186 12.60 3.31 -15.23
C SER A 186 11.98 2.18 -16.08
N ARG A 187 12.80 1.35 -16.74
CA ARG A 187 12.29 0.23 -17.55
C ARG A 187 11.55 -0.78 -16.67
N MET A 188 12.20 -1.27 -15.61
CA MET A 188 11.59 -2.23 -14.69
C MET A 188 10.33 -1.67 -14.05
N ALA A 189 10.35 -0.40 -13.64
CA ALA A 189 9.20 0.26 -13.04
C ALA A 189 8.01 0.31 -14.02
N ILE A 190 8.21 0.73 -15.27
CA ILE A 190 7.14 0.82 -16.28
C ILE A 190 6.62 -0.59 -16.65
N GLU A 191 7.51 -1.56 -16.85
CA GLU A 191 7.13 -2.94 -17.14
C GLU A 191 6.31 -3.56 -15.99
N SER A 192 6.75 -3.39 -14.74
CA SER A 192 6.03 -3.87 -13.56
C SER A 192 4.68 -3.18 -13.40
N ALA A 193 4.61 -1.86 -13.64
CA ALA A 193 3.36 -1.11 -13.62
C ALA A 193 2.35 -1.63 -14.66
N ARG A 194 2.78 -1.88 -15.89
CA ARG A 194 1.93 -2.45 -16.95
C ARG A 194 1.47 -3.87 -16.60
N ARG A 195 2.38 -4.70 -16.08
CA ARG A 195 2.06 -6.04 -15.61
C ARG A 195 1.00 -5.98 -14.51
N LEU A 196 1.20 -5.12 -13.50
CA LEU A 196 0.27 -4.94 -12.39
C LEU A 196 -1.13 -4.56 -12.88
N ALA A 197 -1.24 -3.55 -13.74
CA ALA A 197 -2.52 -3.15 -14.28
C ALA A 197 -3.21 -4.28 -15.07
N GLY A 198 -2.44 -5.16 -15.71
CA GLY A 198 -2.94 -6.33 -16.44
C GLY A 198 -3.52 -7.44 -15.54
N THR A 199 -3.18 -7.48 -14.24
CA THR A 199 -3.76 -8.46 -13.30
C THR A 199 -5.20 -8.12 -12.90
N ILE A 200 -5.64 -6.88 -13.11
CA ILE A 200 -6.96 -6.41 -12.71
C ILE A 200 -7.85 -6.28 -13.95
N ASP A 201 -8.64 -7.27 -14.23
CA ASP A 201 -9.64 -7.22 -15.29
C ASP A 201 -10.93 -6.48 -14.87
N ALA A 202 -11.87 -6.36 -15.78
CA ALA A 202 -13.15 -5.68 -15.51
C ALA A 202 -13.99 -6.40 -14.43
N THR A 203 -13.89 -7.72 -14.33
CA THR A 203 -14.63 -8.54 -13.36
C THR A 203 -14.09 -8.31 -11.97
N VAL A 204 -12.76 -8.35 -11.79
CA VAL A 204 -12.08 -8.03 -10.52
C VAL A 204 -12.39 -6.61 -10.09
N LEU A 205 -12.28 -5.64 -11.01
CA LEU A 205 -12.56 -4.23 -10.72
C LEU A 205 -14.02 -3.99 -10.29
N GLN A 206 -14.97 -4.70 -10.89
CA GLN A 206 -16.38 -4.62 -10.51
C GLN A 206 -16.65 -5.25 -9.14
N ALA A 207 -16.07 -6.42 -8.88
CA ALA A 207 -16.23 -7.13 -7.61
C ALA A 207 -15.50 -6.44 -6.45
N MET A 208 -14.36 -5.81 -6.72
CA MET A 208 -13.47 -5.19 -5.76
C MET A 208 -13.01 -3.81 -6.25
N PRO A 209 -13.86 -2.76 -6.18
CA PRO A 209 -13.54 -1.42 -6.71
C PRO A 209 -12.22 -0.82 -6.18
N ALA A 210 -11.81 -1.20 -4.96
CA ALA A 210 -10.55 -0.77 -4.36
C ALA A 210 -9.31 -1.19 -5.18
N THR A 211 -9.40 -2.23 -6.01
CA THR A 211 -8.31 -2.67 -6.91
C THR A 211 -8.04 -1.67 -8.04
N ALA A 212 -8.89 -0.64 -8.21
CA ALA A 212 -8.65 0.46 -9.14
C ALA A 212 -7.28 1.13 -8.92
N ILE A 213 -6.75 1.11 -7.68
CA ILE A 213 -5.43 1.64 -7.38
C ILE A 213 -4.32 0.95 -8.19
N PHE A 214 -4.44 -0.33 -8.48
CA PHE A 214 -3.48 -1.06 -9.30
C PHE A 214 -3.59 -0.71 -10.80
N ARG A 215 -4.78 -0.32 -11.25
CA ARG A 215 -5.01 0.06 -12.66
C ARG A 215 -4.38 1.40 -13.04
N VAL A 216 -4.18 2.31 -12.09
CA VAL A 216 -3.62 3.64 -12.35
C VAL A 216 -2.09 3.69 -12.26
N VAL A 217 -1.45 2.63 -11.77
CA VAL A 217 0.00 2.57 -11.56
C VAL A 217 0.82 2.89 -12.82
N PRO A 218 0.44 2.47 -14.05
CA PRO A 218 1.14 2.88 -15.27
C PRO A 218 1.20 4.40 -15.47
N TYR A 219 0.16 5.13 -15.09
CA TYR A 219 0.12 6.59 -15.19
C TYR A 219 1.18 7.22 -14.28
N TRP A 220 1.28 6.73 -13.05
CA TRP A 220 2.28 7.16 -12.08
C TRP A 220 3.71 6.84 -12.53
N ALA A 221 3.92 5.63 -13.06
CA ALA A 221 5.23 5.23 -13.59
C ALA A 221 5.68 6.14 -14.74
N LEU A 222 4.81 6.40 -15.70
CA LEU A 222 5.10 7.27 -16.82
C LEU A 222 5.38 8.71 -16.39
N ALA A 223 4.55 9.26 -15.48
CA ALA A 223 4.72 10.61 -14.95
C ALA A 223 6.04 10.76 -14.19
N ARG A 224 6.41 9.81 -13.35
CA ARG A 224 7.65 9.81 -12.57
C ARG A 224 8.90 9.90 -13.44
N PHE A 225 8.88 9.26 -14.61
CA PHE A 225 10.01 9.24 -15.53
C PHE A 225 9.87 10.22 -16.71
N GLY A 226 8.95 11.19 -16.62
CA GLY A 226 8.78 12.25 -17.62
C GLY A 226 8.37 11.76 -19.01
N LYS A 227 7.67 10.63 -19.09
CA LYS A 227 7.21 10.00 -20.34
C LYS A 227 5.97 10.71 -20.89
N TRP A 228 6.07 12.05 -21.04
CA TRP A 228 4.94 12.92 -21.35
C TRP A 228 4.21 12.55 -22.64
N ASN A 229 4.95 12.23 -23.70
CA ASN A 229 4.34 11.83 -24.97
C ASN A 229 3.58 10.51 -24.84
N GLU A 230 4.10 9.55 -24.05
CA GLU A 230 3.44 8.27 -23.79
C GLU A 230 2.15 8.49 -22.99
N ILE A 231 2.16 9.37 -21.98
CA ILE A 231 0.96 9.73 -21.20
C ILE A 231 -0.14 10.30 -22.09
N LEU A 232 0.20 11.19 -23.04
CA LEU A 232 -0.79 11.79 -23.93
C LEU A 232 -1.41 10.79 -24.91
N GLN A 233 -0.75 9.65 -25.13
CA GLN A 233 -1.24 8.55 -25.98
C GLN A 233 -2.03 7.49 -25.18
N GLU A 234 -2.03 7.54 -23.84
CA GLU A 234 -2.79 6.60 -23.02
C GLU A 234 -4.31 6.76 -23.28
N PRO A 235 -5.00 5.65 -23.57
CA PRO A 235 -6.43 5.71 -23.84
C PRO A 235 -7.20 6.22 -22.62
N ALA A 236 -8.28 6.94 -22.87
CA ALA A 236 -9.17 7.37 -21.81
C ALA A 236 -9.80 6.14 -21.13
N PRO A 237 -9.78 6.08 -19.79
CA PRO A 237 -10.46 5.03 -19.08
C PRO A 237 -12.00 5.20 -19.16
N PRO A 238 -12.79 4.17 -18.77
CA PRO A 238 -14.24 4.26 -18.80
C PRO A 238 -14.75 5.50 -18.04
N ALA A 239 -15.64 6.28 -18.66
CA ALA A 239 -16.21 7.50 -18.08
C ALA A 239 -17.00 7.24 -16.78
N THR A 240 -17.45 6.00 -16.58
CA THR A 240 -18.16 5.56 -15.36
C THR A 240 -17.24 5.32 -14.15
N ASN A 241 -15.92 5.31 -14.34
CA ASN A 241 -14.98 5.10 -13.24
C ASN A 241 -14.27 6.41 -12.88
N ALA A 242 -14.83 7.13 -11.91
CA ALA A 242 -14.32 8.41 -11.45
C ALA A 242 -12.87 8.35 -10.92
N PHE A 243 -12.44 7.23 -10.31
CA PHE A 243 -11.09 7.05 -9.80
C PHE A 243 -10.06 7.00 -10.94
N LEU A 244 -10.31 6.17 -11.94
CA LEU A 244 -9.43 6.05 -13.11
C LEU A 244 -9.41 7.35 -13.92
N GLN A 245 -10.56 7.99 -14.09
CA GLN A 245 -10.67 9.30 -14.76
C GLN A 245 -9.85 10.37 -14.04
N SER A 246 -9.94 10.44 -12.70
CA SER A 246 -9.16 11.41 -11.92
C SER A 246 -7.66 11.25 -12.13
N ALA A 247 -7.15 10.02 -12.03
CA ALA A 247 -5.72 9.74 -12.23
C ALA A 247 -5.28 10.08 -13.66
N TRP A 248 -6.10 9.75 -14.67
CA TRP A 248 -5.81 10.02 -16.07
C TRP A 248 -5.77 11.53 -16.37
N HIS A 249 -6.75 12.29 -15.91
CA HIS A 249 -6.75 13.75 -16.06
C HIS A 249 -5.56 14.40 -15.35
N TYR A 250 -5.22 13.92 -14.16
CA TYR A 250 -4.07 14.43 -13.42
C TYR A 250 -2.76 14.29 -14.19
N VAL A 251 -2.42 13.07 -14.65
CA VAL A 251 -1.13 12.86 -15.34
C VAL A 251 -1.08 13.52 -16.71
N ARG A 252 -2.20 13.63 -17.43
CA ARG A 252 -2.30 14.40 -18.68
C ARG A 252 -2.10 15.88 -18.43
N GLY A 253 -2.71 16.40 -17.37
CA GLY A 253 -2.49 17.79 -16.95
C GLY A 253 -1.02 18.07 -16.66
N LEU A 254 -0.32 17.17 -15.95
CA LEU A 254 1.12 17.26 -15.73
C LEU A 254 1.91 17.23 -17.06
N ALA A 255 1.55 16.33 -17.97
CA ALA A 255 2.21 16.23 -19.28
C ALA A 255 2.06 17.52 -20.10
N PHE A 256 0.84 18.11 -20.12
CA PHE A 256 0.60 19.39 -20.78
C PHE A 256 1.34 20.55 -20.09
N ALA A 257 1.38 20.59 -18.76
CA ALA A 257 2.13 21.63 -18.05
C ALA A 257 3.64 21.53 -18.32
N ALA A 258 4.20 20.32 -18.25
CA ALA A 258 5.63 20.07 -18.53
C ALA A 258 6.03 20.41 -19.97
N THR A 259 5.11 20.23 -20.92
CA THR A 259 5.33 20.56 -22.35
C THR A 259 4.84 21.96 -22.73
N ARG A 260 4.55 22.82 -21.75
CA ARG A 260 4.12 24.22 -21.93
C ARG A 260 2.80 24.42 -22.68
N GLN A 261 1.96 23.41 -22.73
CA GLN A 261 0.61 23.47 -23.30
C GLN A 261 -0.41 23.86 -22.20
N LEU A 262 -0.25 25.06 -21.63
CA LEU A 262 -0.95 25.50 -20.43
C LEU A 262 -2.48 25.57 -20.57
N PRO A 263 -3.08 25.97 -21.70
CA PRO A 263 -4.54 25.91 -21.87
C PRO A 263 -5.11 24.49 -21.73
N GLN A 264 -4.41 23.49 -22.28
CA GLN A 264 -4.81 22.08 -22.15
C GLN A 264 -4.62 21.60 -20.72
N ALA A 265 -3.53 21.96 -20.04
CA ALA A 265 -3.31 21.64 -18.62
C ALA A 265 -4.45 22.20 -17.74
N GLU A 266 -4.94 23.40 -18.01
CA GLU A 266 -6.08 23.99 -17.30
C GLU A 266 -7.41 23.26 -17.58
N GLN A 267 -7.62 22.79 -18.79
CA GLN A 267 -8.80 21.96 -19.12
C GLN A 267 -8.77 20.65 -18.31
N GLU A 268 -7.63 19.98 -18.25
CA GLU A 268 -7.47 18.76 -17.44
C GLU A 268 -7.65 19.05 -15.93
N LEU A 269 -7.14 20.17 -15.42
CA LEU A 269 -7.35 20.61 -14.05
C LEU A 269 -8.83 20.88 -13.75
N GLY A 270 -9.55 21.50 -14.70
CA GLY A 270 -10.99 21.75 -14.60
C GLY A 270 -11.79 20.45 -14.48
N ALA A 271 -11.51 19.46 -15.34
CA ALA A 271 -12.12 18.14 -15.31
C ALA A 271 -11.79 17.40 -13.99
N LEU A 272 -10.54 17.40 -13.59
CA LEU A 272 -10.09 16.78 -12.35
C LEU A 272 -10.81 17.37 -11.11
N ARG A 273 -10.94 18.69 -11.03
CA ARG A 273 -11.67 19.37 -9.95
C ARG A 273 -13.16 19.06 -9.95
N ALA A 274 -13.76 18.88 -11.11
CA ALA A 274 -15.17 18.48 -11.19
C ALA A 274 -15.39 17.08 -10.61
N ILE A 275 -14.55 16.11 -11.00
CA ILE A 275 -14.64 14.73 -10.52
C ILE A 275 -14.36 14.65 -9.02
N THR A 276 -13.34 15.33 -8.51
CA THR A 276 -12.98 15.25 -7.08
C THR A 276 -14.00 15.90 -6.15
N LYS A 277 -14.91 16.73 -6.66
CA LYS A 277 -16.05 17.27 -5.90
C LYS A 277 -17.27 16.36 -5.88
N ASP A 278 -17.35 15.40 -6.79
CA ASP A 278 -18.48 14.48 -6.90
C ASP A 278 -18.45 13.43 -5.78
N GLY A 279 -19.62 12.98 -5.30
CA GLY A 279 -19.79 11.92 -4.30
C GLY A 279 -19.30 10.54 -4.77
N ALA A 280 -19.01 10.36 -6.05
CA ALA A 280 -18.54 9.10 -6.62
C ALA A 280 -17.19 8.58 -6.06
N LEU A 281 -16.46 9.42 -5.32
CA LEU A 281 -15.18 9.05 -4.67
C LEU A 281 -15.30 8.78 -3.17
N ASP A 282 -16.49 8.79 -2.59
CA ASP A 282 -16.71 8.58 -1.16
C ASP A 282 -16.74 7.08 -0.79
N TRP A 283 -15.67 6.38 -1.13
CA TRP A 283 -15.47 4.99 -0.77
C TRP A 283 -14.03 4.75 -0.30
N GLN A 284 -13.83 3.67 0.47
CA GLN A 284 -12.54 3.33 1.03
C GLN A 284 -11.68 2.59 -0.01
N LEU A 285 -10.40 2.97 -0.08
CA LEU A 285 -9.38 2.17 -0.73
C LEU A 285 -9.09 0.90 0.08
N MET A 286 -8.10 0.13 -0.31
CA MET A 286 -7.76 -1.13 0.37
C MET A 286 -7.33 -0.95 1.84
N SER A 287 -7.07 0.28 2.26
CA SER A 287 -6.58 0.65 3.57
C SER A 287 -7.52 1.61 4.33
N LEU A 288 -6.95 2.54 5.09
CA LEU A 288 -7.68 3.49 5.93
C LEU A 288 -8.08 4.79 5.21
N ASN A 289 -7.59 5.01 3.98
CA ASN A 289 -7.85 6.24 3.24
C ASN A 289 -9.04 6.10 2.29
N SER A 290 -9.81 7.18 2.13
CA SER A 290 -10.83 7.23 1.08
C SER A 290 -10.22 7.62 -0.27
N ALA A 291 -10.83 7.16 -1.37
CA ALA A 291 -10.43 7.54 -2.71
C ALA A 291 -10.43 9.06 -2.89
N ARG A 292 -11.41 9.76 -2.31
CA ARG A 292 -11.49 11.22 -2.31
C ARG A 292 -10.27 11.85 -1.64
N ASN A 293 -9.88 11.41 -0.44
CA ASN A 293 -8.76 12.01 0.29
C ASN A 293 -7.48 11.92 -0.51
N VAL A 294 -7.19 10.75 -1.10
CA VAL A 294 -6.01 10.53 -1.92
C VAL A 294 -6.04 11.38 -3.19
N LEU A 295 -7.15 11.36 -3.95
CA LEU A 295 -7.23 12.06 -5.22
C LEU A 295 -7.38 13.59 -5.08
N SER A 296 -7.75 14.11 -3.90
CA SER A 296 -7.82 15.55 -3.63
C SER A 296 -6.44 16.24 -3.64
N ILE A 297 -5.35 15.49 -3.56
CA ILE A 297 -3.99 15.99 -3.68
C ILE A 297 -3.69 16.45 -5.12
N GLY A 298 -4.16 15.68 -6.10
CA GLY A 298 -3.88 15.91 -7.52
C GLY A 298 -4.22 17.31 -8.05
N PRO A 299 -5.42 17.87 -7.78
CA PRO A 299 -5.77 19.23 -8.21
C PRO A 299 -4.82 20.32 -7.67
N GLU A 300 -4.32 20.15 -6.44
CA GLU A 300 -3.41 21.11 -5.85
C GLU A 300 -2.00 20.98 -6.44
N VAL A 301 -1.49 19.76 -6.63
CA VAL A 301 -0.19 19.55 -7.30
C VAL A 301 -0.25 20.10 -8.73
N LEU A 302 -1.27 19.75 -9.52
CA LEU A 302 -1.39 20.21 -10.91
C LEU A 302 -1.55 21.74 -10.99
N ALA A 303 -2.30 22.35 -10.09
CA ALA A 303 -2.42 23.82 -10.03
C ALA A 303 -1.08 24.49 -9.70
N GLY A 304 -0.30 23.90 -8.79
CA GLY A 304 1.05 24.34 -8.46
C GLY A 304 1.98 24.28 -9.67
N GLU A 305 1.99 23.17 -10.39
CA GLU A 305 2.80 22.98 -11.60
C GLU A 305 2.42 23.97 -12.73
N ILE A 306 1.13 24.23 -12.95
CA ILE A 306 0.66 25.23 -13.91
C ILE A 306 1.12 26.63 -13.50
N ALA A 307 0.99 26.99 -12.21
CA ALA A 307 1.41 28.29 -11.70
C ALA A 307 2.96 28.46 -11.84
N ALA A 308 3.73 27.45 -11.48
CA ALA A 308 5.19 27.44 -11.66
C ALA A 308 5.59 27.58 -13.14
N ALA A 309 4.90 26.89 -14.05
CA ALA A 309 5.11 27.01 -15.49
C ALA A 309 4.83 28.42 -16.02
N ARG A 310 4.03 29.24 -15.33
CA ARG A 310 3.75 30.64 -15.60
C ARG A 310 4.70 31.63 -14.92
N GLY A 311 5.60 31.15 -14.07
CA GLY A 311 6.45 31.99 -13.24
C GLY A 311 5.74 32.60 -12.05
N GLN A 312 4.56 32.11 -11.67
CA GLN A 312 3.76 32.57 -10.53
C GLN A 312 4.14 31.77 -9.27
N PHE A 313 5.38 31.94 -8.80
CA PHE A 313 5.97 31.09 -7.79
C PHE A 313 5.25 31.14 -6.43
N ASP A 314 4.78 32.32 -5.98
CA ASP A 314 4.01 32.41 -4.73
C ASP A 314 2.71 31.61 -4.79
N ALA A 315 2.02 31.64 -5.92
CA ALA A 315 0.81 30.83 -6.14
C ALA A 315 1.14 29.33 -6.22
N ALA A 316 2.26 28.98 -6.87
CA ALA A 316 2.73 27.59 -6.95
C ALA A 316 3.02 27.02 -5.55
N ILE A 317 3.79 27.75 -4.73
CA ILE A 317 4.09 27.37 -3.34
C ILE A 317 2.81 27.22 -2.52
N ALA A 318 1.86 28.16 -2.65
CA ALA A 318 0.60 28.07 -1.90
C ALA A 318 -0.23 26.84 -2.26
N HIS A 319 -0.24 26.42 -3.53
CA HIS A 319 -0.91 25.19 -3.97
C HIS A 319 -0.18 23.93 -3.48
N LEU A 320 1.14 23.88 -3.67
CA LEU A 320 1.94 22.72 -3.29
C LEU A 320 1.96 22.51 -1.76
N ASP A 321 1.99 23.59 -0.98
CA ASP A 321 1.88 23.52 0.47
C ASP A 321 0.50 22.97 0.93
N ARG A 322 -0.59 23.29 0.19
CA ARG A 322 -1.89 22.63 0.43
C ARG A 322 -1.86 21.14 0.06
N ALA A 323 -1.20 20.78 -1.05
CA ALA A 323 -1.03 19.40 -1.44
C ALA A 323 -0.27 18.59 -0.37
N VAL A 324 0.81 19.15 0.18
CA VAL A 324 1.57 18.54 1.30
C VAL A 324 0.68 18.29 2.51
N ARG A 325 -0.14 19.29 2.90
CA ARG A 325 -1.06 19.11 4.05
C ARG A 325 -2.12 18.03 3.80
N LEU A 326 -2.62 17.91 2.58
CA LEU A 326 -3.56 16.85 2.21
C LEU A 326 -2.89 15.48 2.27
N GLU A 327 -1.66 15.36 1.77
CA GLU A 327 -0.87 14.13 1.84
C GLU A 327 -0.54 13.74 3.28
N ASP A 328 -0.08 14.68 4.10
CA ASP A 328 0.19 14.47 5.53
C ASP A 328 -1.06 14.05 6.32
N ALA A 329 -2.23 14.37 5.80
CA ALA A 329 -3.49 13.95 6.40
C ALA A 329 -3.86 12.50 6.13
N LEU A 330 -3.20 11.82 5.19
CA LEU A 330 -3.44 10.40 4.92
C LEU A 330 -2.93 9.50 6.05
N ALA A 331 -3.61 8.39 6.25
CA ALA A 331 -3.10 7.31 7.07
C ALA A 331 -1.94 6.61 6.34
N TYR A 332 -1.03 6.01 7.11
CA TYR A 332 0.09 5.25 6.58
C TYR A 332 -0.40 4.04 5.77
N THR A 333 0.20 3.84 4.61
CA THR A 333 -0.01 2.67 3.74
C THR A 333 1.28 2.34 2.99
N GLU A 334 1.47 1.09 2.58
CA GLU A 334 2.59 0.67 1.73
C GLU A 334 2.13 -0.16 0.53
N PRO A 335 2.59 0.22 -0.66
CA PRO A 335 3.18 1.53 -0.97
C PRO A 335 2.20 2.69 -0.65
N PRO A 336 2.69 3.94 -0.51
CA PRO A 336 1.80 5.09 -0.32
C PRO A 336 0.76 5.18 -1.44
N GLU A 337 -0.50 5.42 -1.11
CA GLU A 337 -1.58 5.51 -2.10
C GLU A 337 -1.47 6.75 -3.00
N TRP A 338 -0.86 7.83 -2.48
CA TRP A 338 -0.38 8.94 -3.30
C TRP A 338 1.08 8.69 -3.66
N GLN A 339 1.34 8.42 -4.93
CA GLN A 339 2.59 7.80 -5.39
C GLN A 339 3.75 8.78 -5.62
N SER A 340 3.49 10.08 -5.64
CA SER A 340 4.51 11.10 -5.87
C SER A 340 4.45 12.13 -4.76
N PRO A 341 5.36 12.06 -3.78
CA PRO A 341 5.31 12.96 -2.63
C PRO A 341 5.27 14.42 -3.04
N ALA A 342 4.23 15.15 -2.61
CA ALA A 342 4.02 16.56 -2.96
C ALA A 342 5.19 17.46 -2.50
N ARG A 343 5.90 17.02 -1.43
CA ARG A 343 7.12 17.70 -0.95
C ARG A 343 8.24 17.72 -1.98
N LEU A 344 8.36 16.69 -2.84
CA LEU A 344 9.38 16.67 -3.89
C LEU A 344 9.10 17.70 -4.99
N THR A 345 7.84 18.06 -5.19
CA THR A 345 7.44 19.08 -6.15
C THR A 345 7.54 20.48 -5.54
N LEU A 346 7.31 20.60 -4.22
CA LEU A 346 7.38 21.89 -3.50
C LEU A 346 8.82 22.43 -3.42
N GLY A 347 9.82 21.58 -3.34
CA GLY A 347 11.18 22.04 -3.23
C GLY A 347 12.21 21.07 -2.86
#